data_8d8a1dfd3d453f0cc4ba9cc04160df69
#
_entry.id   8d8a1dfd3d453f0cc4ba9cc04160df69
#
_cell.length_a   1.000
_cell.length_b   1.000
_cell.length_c   1.000
_cell.angle_alpha   90.00
_cell.angle_beta   90.00
_cell.angle_gamma   90.00
#
_symmetry.space_group_name_H-M   'P 1'
#
loop_
_entity.id
_entity.type
_entity.pdbx_description
1 polymer ?
#
loop_
_entity_poly.entity_id
_entity_poly.type
_entity_poly.pdbx_seq_one_letter_code
_entity_poly.pdbx_strand_id
1 'polypeptide(L)'
;MESAGSPPDHSLADLLAMVPFIATLGIEVLSARPDEVIGRLAWSPELCTAGGALNGGALMSLADNMGGTCAFLNLPAGAGTATISSSTNFLRGVRDGHVTATSRPLRVGKSVIVVETELRDDDGRLVAHTTQAQAVIGP
;
A
#
# COMPACT_ATOMS: atom_id res chain seq x y z
N MET A 1 2.20 10.82 -30.10
CA MET A 1 2.24 11.94 -29.16
C MET A 1 2.29 11.41 -27.76
N GLU A 2 3.20 11.88 -26.98
CA GLU A 2 3.31 11.47 -25.61
C GLU A 2 2.12 11.90 -24.78
N SER A 3 1.67 11.03 -23.94
CA SER A 3 0.65 11.37 -22.95
C SER A 3 1.29 12.23 -21.86
N ALA A 4 0.89 13.52 -21.82
CA ALA A 4 1.35 14.40 -20.75
C ALA A 4 0.90 13.84 -19.41
N GLY A 5 1.81 13.65 -18.49
CA GLY A 5 1.48 13.16 -17.17
C GLY A 5 1.55 11.65 -17.00
N SER A 6 1.99 10.90 -18.01
CA SER A 6 2.32 9.49 -17.79
C SER A 6 3.51 9.39 -16.86
N PRO A 7 3.41 8.65 -15.73
CA PRO A 7 4.55 8.47 -14.86
C PRO A 7 5.64 7.67 -15.55
N PRO A 8 6.91 7.90 -15.22
CA PRO A 8 7.98 7.05 -15.72
C PRO A 8 7.80 5.62 -15.20
N ASP A 9 8.26 4.65 -15.98
CA ASP A 9 8.28 3.26 -15.53
C ASP A 9 9.26 3.11 -14.38
N HIS A 10 8.81 2.43 -13.34
CA HIS A 10 9.63 2.10 -12.18
C HIS A 10 9.73 0.59 -12.03
N SER A 11 10.95 0.10 -11.86
CA SER A 11 11.15 -1.30 -11.48
C SER A 11 10.77 -1.48 -10.01
N LEU A 12 10.48 -2.73 -9.62
CA LEU A 12 10.23 -3.04 -8.20
C LEU A 12 11.43 -2.66 -7.32
N ALA A 13 12.66 -2.86 -7.85
CA ALA A 13 13.88 -2.50 -7.12
C ALA A 13 13.94 -0.99 -6.87
N ASP A 14 13.57 -0.17 -7.86
CA ASP A 14 13.55 1.28 -7.70
C ASP A 14 12.54 1.72 -6.65
N LEU A 15 11.34 1.13 -6.65
CA LEU A 15 10.30 1.43 -5.67
C LEU A 15 10.76 1.06 -4.25
N LEU A 16 11.39 -0.10 -4.09
CA LEU A 16 11.92 -0.54 -2.79
C LEU A 16 13.01 0.40 -2.29
N ALA A 17 13.86 0.91 -3.19
CA ALA A 17 14.92 1.84 -2.83
C ALA A 17 14.37 3.20 -2.39
N MET A 18 13.23 3.62 -2.90
CA MET A 18 12.60 4.90 -2.56
C MET A 18 11.97 4.91 -1.17
N VAL A 19 11.59 3.76 -0.63
CA VAL A 19 10.89 3.66 0.66
C VAL A 19 11.60 2.65 1.56
N PRO A 20 12.60 3.09 2.35
CA PRO A 20 13.36 2.18 3.22
C PRO A 20 12.49 1.39 4.21
N PHE A 21 11.37 1.96 4.64
CA PHE A 21 10.48 1.32 5.60
C PHE A 21 9.86 0.02 5.08
N ILE A 22 9.65 -0.09 3.78
CA ILE A 22 9.17 -1.32 3.14
C ILE A 22 10.13 -2.47 3.45
N ALA A 23 11.43 -2.25 3.27
CA ALA A 23 12.45 -3.25 3.57
C ALA A 23 12.54 -3.54 5.08
N THR A 24 12.44 -2.52 5.91
CA THR A 24 12.51 -2.66 7.38
C THR A 24 11.38 -3.54 7.90
N LEU A 25 10.17 -3.41 7.36
CA LEU A 25 9.03 -4.24 7.74
C LEU A 25 9.07 -5.64 7.13
N GLY A 26 9.88 -5.85 6.10
CA GLY A 26 9.90 -7.10 5.37
C GLY A 26 8.75 -7.25 4.39
N ILE A 27 8.18 -6.14 3.92
CA ILE A 27 7.11 -6.18 2.91
C ILE A 27 7.70 -6.64 1.58
N GLU A 28 7.08 -7.65 0.99
CA GLU A 28 7.38 -8.13 -0.36
C GLU A 28 6.43 -7.47 -1.35
N VAL A 29 6.93 -6.67 -2.27
CA VAL A 29 6.10 -6.10 -3.35
C VAL A 29 6.05 -7.10 -4.48
N LEU A 30 4.87 -7.66 -4.73
CA LEU A 30 4.69 -8.73 -5.72
C LEU A 30 4.41 -8.16 -7.12
N SER A 31 3.66 -7.09 -7.20
CA SER A 31 3.45 -6.37 -8.46
C SER A 31 3.07 -4.91 -8.16
N ALA A 32 3.44 -4.01 -9.06
CA ALA A 32 3.16 -2.59 -8.89
C ALA A 32 2.84 -1.97 -10.25
N ARG A 33 1.56 -1.68 -10.45
CA ARG A 33 1.04 -1.02 -11.64
C ARG A 33 0.09 0.10 -11.21
N PRO A 34 -0.15 1.10 -12.06
CA PRO A 34 -1.06 2.20 -11.68
C PRO A 34 -2.47 1.73 -11.30
N ASP A 35 -2.96 0.65 -11.90
CA ASP A 35 -4.30 0.13 -11.61
C ASP A 35 -4.35 -0.81 -10.42
N GLU A 36 -3.19 -1.38 -10.02
CA GLU A 36 -3.17 -2.35 -8.92
C GLU A 36 -1.76 -2.54 -8.37
N VAL A 37 -1.62 -2.45 -7.07
CA VAL A 37 -0.37 -2.77 -6.36
C VAL A 37 -0.64 -3.89 -5.38
N ILE A 38 0.18 -4.93 -5.42
CA ILE A 38 0.05 -6.09 -4.54
C ILE A 38 1.35 -6.26 -3.76
N GLY A 39 1.23 -6.37 -2.46
CA GLY A 39 2.35 -6.67 -1.57
C GLY A 39 1.90 -7.58 -0.44
N ARG A 40 2.86 -8.21 0.24
CA ARG A 40 2.52 -9.09 1.35
C ARG A 40 3.50 -8.94 2.49
N LEU A 41 3.02 -9.30 3.67
CA LEU A 41 3.78 -9.26 4.91
C LEU A 41 3.67 -10.63 5.58
N ALA A 42 4.81 -11.24 5.89
CA ALA A 42 4.85 -12.50 6.63
C ALA A 42 4.56 -12.24 8.12
N TRP A 43 3.79 -13.13 8.74
CA TRP A 43 3.64 -13.15 10.17
C TRP A 43 5.02 -13.38 10.81
N SER A 44 5.30 -12.63 11.86
CA SER A 44 6.54 -12.75 12.62
C SER A 44 6.25 -12.34 14.06
N PRO A 45 6.85 -13.00 15.07
CA PRO A 45 6.60 -12.65 16.47
C PRO A 45 6.86 -11.18 16.78
N GLU A 46 7.86 -10.58 16.14
CA GLU A 46 8.25 -9.18 16.36
C GLU A 46 7.18 -8.20 15.88
N LEU A 47 6.29 -8.63 15.00
CA LEU A 47 5.22 -7.79 14.45
C LEU A 47 3.89 -7.98 15.15
N CYS A 48 3.85 -8.80 16.19
CA CYS A 48 2.61 -9.15 16.86
C CYS A 48 2.25 -8.19 18.00
N THR A 49 0.96 -8.10 18.25
CA THR A 49 0.41 -7.55 19.48
C THR A 49 0.41 -8.65 20.57
N ALA A 50 -0.06 -8.34 21.74
CA ALA A 50 -0.25 -9.34 22.80
C ALA A 50 -1.19 -10.45 22.29
N GLY A 51 -0.82 -11.71 22.54
CA GLY A 51 -1.64 -12.84 22.13
C GLY A 51 -1.31 -13.44 20.77
N GLY A 52 -0.28 -12.96 20.08
CA GLY A 52 0.28 -13.62 18.90
C GLY A 52 -0.40 -13.29 17.56
N ALA A 53 -1.31 -12.32 17.52
CA ALA A 53 -1.84 -11.82 16.26
C ALA A 53 -0.99 -10.66 15.75
N LEU A 54 -0.91 -10.48 14.44
CA LEU A 54 -0.23 -9.33 13.86
C LEU A 54 -0.81 -8.03 14.42
N ASN A 55 0.06 -7.13 14.83
CA ASN A 55 -0.32 -5.82 15.35
C ASN A 55 -1.10 -5.04 14.29
N GLY A 56 -2.17 -4.37 14.70
CA GLY A 56 -2.95 -3.54 13.79
C GLY A 56 -2.10 -2.48 13.10
N GLY A 57 -1.10 -1.93 13.80
CA GLY A 57 -0.14 -1.00 13.21
C GLY A 57 0.68 -1.62 12.09
N ALA A 58 1.03 -2.90 12.18
CA ALA A 58 1.73 -3.61 11.11
C ALA A 58 0.84 -3.75 9.87
N LEU A 59 -0.43 -4.09 10.07
CA LEU A 59 -1.41 -4.17 8.98
C LEU A 59 -1.64 -2.80 8.33
N MET A 60 -1.75 -1.74 9.15
CA MET A 60 -1.88 -0.37 8.64
C MET A 60 -0.65 0.04 7.85
N SER A 61 0.54 -0.35 8.30
CA SER A 61 1.79 -0.04 7.60
C SER A 61 1.85 -0.73 6.24
N LEU A 62 1.42 -1.99 6.16
CA LEU A 62 1.32 -2.69 4.88
C LEU A 62 0.36 -1.96 3.93
N ALA A 63 -0.82 -1.62 4.42
CA ALA A 63 -1.83 -0.91 3.62
C ALA A 63 -1.33 0.47 3.18
N ASP A 64 -0.72 1.22 4.08
CA ASP A 64 -0.21 2.56 3.77
C ASP A 64 0.87 2.52 2.70
N ASN A 65 1.80 1.59 2.81
CA ASN A 65 2.91 1.48 1.85
C ASN A 65 2.43 1.02 0.48
N MET A 66 1.50 0.08 0.42
CA MET A 66 0.96 -0.38 -0.88
C MET A 66 0.03 0.66 -1.49
N GLY A 67 -0.82 1.28 -0.68
CA GLY A 67 -1.70 2.36 -1.13
C GLY A 67 -0.95 3.61 -1.56
N GLY A 68 0.08 3.98 -0.82
CA GLY A 68 0.94 5.11 -1.19
C GLY A 68 1.69 4.86 -2.49
N THR A 69 2.18 3.64 -2.69
CA THR A 69 2.81 3.24 -3.96
C THR A 69 1.81 3.31 -5.12
N CYS A 70 0.59 2.85 -4.91
CA CYS A 70 -0.48 2.94 -5.91
C CYS A 70 -0.75 4.40 -6.30
N ALA A 71 -0.87 5.29 -5.32
CA ALA A 71 -1.06 6.71 -5.59
C ALA A 71 0.14 7.29 -6.34
N PHE A 72 1.35 6.96 -5.93
CA PHE A 72 2.58 7.43 -6.58
C PHE A 72 2.60 7.07 -8.06
N LEU A 73 2.21 5.85 -8.41
CA LEU A 73 2.20 5.38 -9.79
C LEU A 73 1.13 6.08 -10.65
N ASN A 74 0.20 6.79 -10.03
CA ASN A 74 -0.86 7.55 -10.72
C ASN A 74 -0.59 9.06 -10.73
N LEU A 75 0.57 9.51 -10.24
CA LEU A 75 0.90 10.93 -10.22
C LEU A 75 1.29 11.43 -11.60
N PRO A 76 0.96 12.69 -11.90
CA PRO A 76 1.55 13.33 -13.08
C PRO A 76 3.06 13.51 -12.89
N ALA A 77 3.78 13.63 -14.01
CA ALA A 77 5.23 13.77 -13.99
C ALA A 77 5.65 14.96 -13.11
N GLY A 78 6.63 14.73 -12.24
CA GLY A 78 7.19 15.74 -11.34
C GLY A 78 6.41 16.00 -10.07
N ALA A 79 5.22 15.43 -9.92
CA ALA A 79 4.44 15.57 -8.69
C ALA A 79 4.89 14.58 -7.62
N GLY A 80 4.68 14.97 -6.38
CA GLY A 80 4.84 14.10 -5.22
C GLY A 80 3.50 13.81 -4.56
N THR A 81 3.51 12.98 -3.54
CA THR A 81 2.30 12.67 -2.78
C THR A 81 2.60 12.60 -1.29
N ALA A 82 1.59 12.92 -0.50
CA ALA A 82 1.60 12.75 0.95
C ALA A 82 0.21 12.30 1.40
N THR A 83 0.15 11.42 2.38
CA THR A 83 -1.12 10.93 2.91
C THR A 83 -1.84 12.04 3.67
N ILE A 84 -3.09 12.31 3.29
CA ILE A 84 -3.97 13.23 4.02
C ILE A 84 -4.66 12.49 5.15
N SER A 85 -5.19 11.33 4.85
CA SER A 85 -5.94 10.53 5.82
C SER A 85 -5.90 9.05 5.43
N SER A 86 -6.01 8.20 6.44
CA SER A 86 -6.08 6.76 6.26
C SER A 86 -7.02 6.21 7.31
N SER A 87 -7.96 5.37 6.88
CA SER A 87 -8.94 4.76 7.77
C SER A 87 -8.97 3.26 7.52
N THR A 88 -8.76 2.50 8.58
CA THR A 88 -8.70 1.04 8.52
C THR A 88 -9.73 0.41 9.44
N ASN A 89 -10.45 -0.57 8.91
CA ASN A 89 -11.29 -1.44 9.71
C ASN A 89 -10.61 -2.80 9.81
N PHE A 90 -10.43 -3.29 11.03
CA PHE A 90 -9.84 -4.59 11.31
C PHE A 90 -10.97 -5.59 11.51
N LEU A 91 -10.95 -6.67 10.76
CA LEU A 91 -12.06 -7.60 10.70
C LEU A 91 -11.70 -8.98 11.25
N ARG A 92 -10.43 -9.35 11.24
CA ARG A 92 -9.98 -10.69 11.61
C ARG A 92 -8.51 -10.68 12.03
N GLY A 93 -8.15 -11.42 13.06
CA GLY A 93 -6.75 -11.57 13.48
C GLY A 93 -5.96 -12.50 12.56
N VAL A 94 -4.66 -12.25 12.44
CA VAL A 94 -3.73 -13.09 11.67
C VAL A 94 -2.68 -13.63 12.62
N ARG A 95 -2.58 -14.95 12.73
CA ARG A 95 -1.71 -15.62 13.70
C ARG A 95 -0.63 -16.49 13.06
N ASP A 96 -0.61 -16.59 11.73
CA ASP A 96 0.40 -17.32 10.97
C ASP A 96 0.35 -16.89 9.51
N GLY A 97 1.25 -17.42 8.69
CA GLY A 97 1.25 -17.22 7.25
C GLY A 97 1.56 -15.80 6.84
N HIS A 98 0.80 -15.30 5.87
CA HIS A 98 0.99 -13.97 5.28
C HIS A 98 -0.31 -13.18 5.25
N VAL A 99 -0.17 -11.87 5.18
CA VAL A 99 -1.25 -10.98 4.77
C VAL A 99 -0.88 -10.38 3.43
N THR A 100 -1.78 -10.49 2.47
CA THR A 100 -1.61 -9.90 1.14
C THR A 100 -2.49 -8.66 1.02
N ALA A 101 -1.88 -7.55 0.68
CA ALA A 101 -2.56 -6.29 0.44
C ALA A 101 -2.70 -6.06 -1.06
N THR A 102 -3.89 -5.73 -1.50
CA THR A 102 -4.19 -5.35 -2.88
C THR A 102 -4.77 -3.94 -2.87
N SER A 103 -4.02 -3.00 -3.45
CA SER A 103 -4.40 -1.59 -3.50
C SER A 103 -4.84 -1.22 -4.91
N ARG A 104 -5.97 -0.51 -5.01
CA ARG A 104 -6.50 -0.02 -6.27
C ARG A 104 -6.97 1.42 -6.13
N PRO A 105 -6.78 2.26 -7.14
CA PRO A 105 -7.31 3.61 -7.08
C PRO A 105 -8.83 3.58 -7.21
N LEU A 106 -9.52 4.27 -6.31
CA LEU A 106 -10.96 4.54 -6.43
C LEU A 106 -11.19 5.78 -7.27
N ARG A 107 -10.31 6.76 -7.15
CA ARG A 107 -10.37 8.00 -7.90
C ARG A 107 -8.97 8.60 -8.04
N VAL A 108 -8.62 8.98 -9.25
CA VAL A 108 -7.39 9.74 -9.54
C VAL A 108 -7.82 11.15 -9.93
N GLY A 109 -7.77 12.06 -8.95
CA GLY A 109 -8.10 13.47 -9.15
C GLY A 109 -6.86 14.32 -9.35
N LYS A 110 -7.05 15.59 -9.68
CA LYS A 110 -5.95 16.55 -9.88
C LYS A 110 -5.25 16.88 -8.57
N SER A 111 -5.99 16.95 -7.47
CA SER A 111 -5.48 17.37 -6.18
C SER A 111 -5.43 16.24 -5.17
N VAL A 112 -6.24 15.21 -5.36
CA VAL A 112 -6.37 14.09 -4.42
C VAL A 112 -6.55 12.80 -5.19
N ILE A 113 -5.83 11.76 -4.76
CA ILE A 113 -6.01 10.38 -5.22
C ILE A 113 -6.54 9.59 -4.03
N VAL A 114 -7.63 8.88 -4.24
CA VAL A 114 -8.23 8.01 -3.22
C VAL A 114 -7.96 6.57 -3.60
N VAL A 115 -7.38 5.81 -2.66
CA VAL A 115 -6.99 4.42 -2.86
C VAL A 115 -7.66 3.55 -1.82
N GLU A 116 -8.16 2.40 -2.25
CA GLU A 116 -8.65 1.37 -1.33
C GLU A 116 -7.66 0.21 -1.33
N THR A 117 -7.48 -0.42 -0.16
CA THR A 117 -6.63 -1.58 0.02
C THR A 117 -7.38 -2.66 0.76
N GLU A 118 -7.48 -3.82 0.16
CA GLU A 118 -7.98 -5.03 0.82
C GLU A 118 -6.79 -5.82 1.35
N LEU A 119 -6.87 -6.26 2.61
CA LEU A 119 -5.87 -7.11 3.23
C LEU A 119 -6.51 -8.47 3.49
N ARG A 120 -5.90 -9.53 2.95
CA ARG A 120 -6.44 -10.89 3.05
C ARG A 120 -5.38 -11.85 3.60
N ASP A 121 -5.85 -12.85 4.35
CA ASP A 121 -4.97 -13.92 4.83
C ASP A 121 -4.73 -14.98 3.73
N ASP A 122 -3.96 -16.01 4.06
CA ASP A 122 -3.63 -17.07 3.10
C ASP A 122 -4.84 -17.89 2.66
N ASP A 123 -5.93 -17.86 3.41
CA ASP A 123 -7.19 -18.51 3.04
C ASP A 123 -8.10 -17.60 2.20
N GLY A 124 -7.64 -16.41 1.87
CA GLY A 124 -8.40 -15.44 1.08
C GLY A 124 -9.46 -14.67 1.87
N ARG A 125 -9.48 -14.79 3.20
CA ARG A 125 -10.45 -14.08 4.03
C ARG A 125 -10.01 -12.63 4.21
N LEU A 126 -10.95 -11.70 4.15
CA LEU A 126 -10.69 -10.29 4.37
C LEU A 126 -10.37 -10.04 5.84
N VAL A 127 -9.14 -9.63 6.13
CA VAL A 127 -8.68 -9.39 7.50
C VAL A 127 -8.71 -7.92 7.89
N ALA A 128 -8.58 -7.04 6.92
CA ALA A 128 -8.70 -5.60 7.13
C ALA A 128 -9.00 -4.90 5.80
N HIS A 129 -9.52 -3.69 5.90
CA HIS A 129 -9.81 -2.85 4.73
C HIS A 129 -9.40 -1.42 5.05
N THR A 130 -8.68 -0.79 4.14
CA THR A 130 -8.20 0.58 4.29
C THR A 130 -8.68 1.43 3.12
N THR A 131 -9.12 2.65 3.44
CA THR A 131 -9.32 3.70 2.44
C THR A 131 -8.42 4.85 2.82
N GLN A 132 -7.64 5.36 1.87
CA GLN A 132 -6.74 6.48 2.13
C GLN A 132 -6.85 7.53 1.03
N ALA A 133 -6.67 8.77 1.44
CA ALA A 133 -6.60 9.93 0.56
C ALA A 133 -5.17 10.44 0.51
N GLN A 134 -4.67 10.64 -0.69
CA GLN A 134 -3.31 11.10 -0.95
C GLN A 134 -3.37 12.45 -1.66
N ALA A 135 -2.63 13.43 -1.14
CA ALA A 135 -2.50 14.71 -1.81
C ALA A 135 -1.62 14.57 -3.05
N VAL A 136 -1.97 15.28 -4.10
CA VAL A 136 -1.09 15.47 -5.27
C VAL A 136 -0.37 16.80 -5.06
N ILE A 137 0.96 16.76 -4.90
CA ILE A 137 1.77 17.92 -4.52
C ILE A 137 2.73 18.27 -5.64
N GLY A 138 2.75 19.53 -5.98
CA GLY A 138 3.71 20.02 -6.95
C GLY A 138 3.19 19.99 -8.37
N PRO A 139 4.10 20.17 -9.32
CA PRO A 139 3.77 20.58 -10.67
C PRO A 139 2.81 19.70 -11.42
#